data_1d65f32b71988e696826727a4192130c
#
_entry.id   1d65f32b71988e696826727a4192130c
#
_cell.length_a   1.000
_cell.length_b   1.000
_cell.length_c   1.000
_cell.angle_alpha   90.00
_cell.angle_beta   90.00
_cell.angle_gamma   90.00
#
_symmetry.space_group_name_H-M   'P 1'
#
loop_
_entity.id
_entity.type
_entity.pdbx_description
1 polymer ?
#
loop_
_entity_poly.entity_id
_entity_poly.type
_entity_poly.pdbx_seq_one_letter_code
_entity_poly.pdbx_strand_id
1 'polypeptide(L)'
;MGDPLDESTQVGPLARFDLRDELHRQVVESIKQCAVAVTGCNFESGSGAYYQASILDRVTPDVCAYHEELFGPVASIIRAADEADAVRIANDTEFGLGGSVWTQDSARGERIARQLECGCAFVNGLVKSDPRLPFGGVKNSGYGRELSRLGMHEFVNAKTIWIK
;
A
#
# COMPACT_ATOMS: atom_id res chain seq x y z
N MET A 1 12.33 0.52 -16.09
CA MET A 1 12.78 1.65 -15.27
C MET A 1 13.62 2.55 -16.15
N GLY A 2 13.43 3.86 -16.08
CA GLY A 2 14.13 4.78 -17.00
C GLY A 2 13.87 6.25 -16.68
N ASP A 3 14.25 7.10 -17.63
CA ASP A 3 14.04 8.55 -17.55
C ASP A 3 12.55 8.86 -17.45
N PRO A 4 12.08 9.60 -16.44
CA PRO A 4 10.67 9.96 -16.29
C PRO A 4 10.12 10.87 -17.41
N LEU A 5 10.98 11.47 -18.22
CA LEU A 5 10.59 12.25 -19.39
C LEU A 5 10.37 11.38 -20.64
N ASP A 6 10.74 10.11 -20.63
CA ASP A 6 10.50 9.16 -21.71
C ASP A 6 9.13 8.49 -21.48
N GLU A 7 8.20 8.65 -22.44
CA GLU A 7 6.84 8.09 -22.38
C GLU A 7 6.81 6.54 -22.29
N SER A 8 7.89 5.86 -22.68
CA SER A 8 8.02 4.41 -22.54
C SER A 8 8.40 3.96 -21.13
N THR A 9 8.83 4.87 -20.27
CA THR A 9 9.23 4.56 -18.89
C THR A 9 8.01 4.25 -18.02
N GLN A 10 8.00 3.07 -17.44
CA GLN A 10 6.93 2.63 -16.52
C GLN A 10 7.25 2.89 -15.04
N VAL A 11 8.53 2.93 -14.69
CA VAL A 11 9.00 3.19 -13.32
C VAL A 11 10.13 4.22 -13.37
N GLY A 12 9.89 5.38 -12.78
CA GLY A 12 10.88 6.44 -12.61
C GLY A 12 11.69 6.27 -11.30
N PRO A 13 12.52 7.28 -10.95
CA PRO A 13 13.25 7.27 -9.69
C PRO A 13 12.34 7.58 -8.49
N LEU A 14 12.78 7.21 -7.29
CA LEU A 14 12.22 7.75 -6.06
C LEU A 14 12.51 9.26 -5.96
N ALA A 15 11.77 9.94 -5.09
CA ALA A 15 11.84 11.38 -4.97
C ALA A 15 13.20 11.88 -4.42
N ARG A 16 13.89 11.09 -3.61
CA ARG A 16 15.15 11.44 -2.94
C ARG A 16 16.05 10.24 -2.72
N PHE A 17 17.34 10.49 -2.57
CA PHE A 17 18.33 9.44 -2.31
C PHE A 17 18.19 8.80 -0.94
N ASP A 18 17.84 9.58 0.11
CA ASP A 18 17.63 9.06 1.45
C ASP A 18 16.47 8.06 1.52
N LEU A 19 15.39 8.27 0.76
CA LEU A 19 14.28 7.32 0.64
C LEU A 19 14.72 6.02 -0.06
N ARG A 20 15.56 6.13 -1.09
CA ARG A 20 16.13 4.95 -1.76
C ARG A 20 17.03 4.15 -0.80
N ASP A 21 17.87 4.85 -0.06
CA ASP A 21 18.84 4.23 0.83
C ASP A 21 18.13 3.55 2.02
N GLU A 22 17.08 4.17 2.54
CA GLU A 22 16.23 3.58 3.57
C GLU A 22 15.48 2.34 3.06
N LEU A 23 14.87 2.42 1.87
CA LEU A 23 14.26 1.26 1.22
C LEU A 23 15.26 0.11 1.06
N HIS A 24 16.49 0.43 0.63
CA HIS A 24 17.53 -0.58 0.48
C HIS A 24 17.95 -1.20 1.81
N ARG A 25 18.05 -0.41 2.87
CA ARG A 25 18.29 -0.90 4.24
C ARG A 25 17.22 -1.92 4.64
N GLN A 26 15.95 -1.58 4.45
CA GLN A 26 14.80 -2.45 4.78
C GLN A 26 14.85 -3.76 3.98
N VAL A 27 15.16 -3.69 2.68
CA VAL A 27 15.28 -4.88 1.81
C VAL A 27 16.45 -5.76 2.25
N VAL A 28 17.62 -5.18 2.49
CA VAL A 28 18.81 -5.93 2.95
C VAL A 28 18.56 -6.60 4.31
N GLU A 29 17.92 -5.87 5.23
CA GLU A 29 17.57 -6.42 6.55
C GLU A 29 16.57 -7.57 6.42
N SER A 30 15.56 -7.43 5.58
CA SER A 30 14.59 -8.50 5.31
C SER A 30 15.23 -9.75 4.73
N ILE A 31 16.23 -9.59 3.84
CA ILE A 31 16.96 -10.73 3.28
C ILE A 31 17.82 -11.43 4.35
N LYS A 32 18.48 -10.68 5.24
CA LYS A 32 19.20 -11.23 6.39
C LYS A 32 18.29 -12.03 7.32
N GLN A 33 17.04 -11.60 7.43
CA GLN A 33 15.98 -12.25 8.22
C GLN A 33 15.25 -13.36 7.45
N CYS A 34 15.86 -13.89 6.40
CA CYS A 34 15.40 -15.03 5.60
C CYS A 34 14.30 -14.75 4.56
N ALA A 35 13.96 -13.52 4.26
CA ALA A 35 13.21 -13.22 3.03
C ALA A 35 14.04 -13.56 1.79
N VAL A 36 13.38 -13.94 0.72
CA VAL A 36 14.04 -14.34 -0.53
C VAL A 36 13.87 -13.26 -1.59
N ALA A 37 14.97 -12.69 -2.05
CA ALA A 37 14.96 -11.81 -3.21
C ALA A 37 14.68 -12.63 -4.49
N VAL A 38 13.52 -12.43 -5.09
CA VAL A 38 13.13 -13.14 -6.32
C VAL A 38 13.62 -12.38 -7.55
N THR A 39 13.53 -11.05 -7.52
CA THR A 39 14.00 -10.17 -8.59
C THR A 39 14.34 -8.79 -8.03
N GLY A 40 15.20 -8.04 -8.69
CA GLY A 40 15.61 -6.69 -8.29
C GLY A 40 16.34 -6.69 -6.94
N CYS A 41 15.77 -6.03 -5.95
CA CYS A 41 16.28 -5.86 -4.59
C CYS A 41 17.63 -5.13 -4.53
N ASN A 42 17.90 -4.31 -5.52
CA ASN A 42 19.15 -3.55 -5.64
C ASN A 42 18.93 -2.25 -6.42
N PHE A 43 19.92 -1.40 -6.41
CA PHE A 43 19.99 -0.20 -7.23
C PHE A 43 21.38 -0.01 -7.83
N GLU A 44 21.47 0.72 -8.94
CA GLU A 44 22.73 1.12 -9.54
C GLU A 44 23.12 2.50 -9.03
N SER A 45 24.42 2.71 -8.84
CA SER A 45 24.96 4.03 -8.54
C SER A 45 24.82 4.93 -9.78
N GLY A 46 24.24 6.12 -9.60
CA GLY A 46 23.99 7.04 -10.70
C GLY A 46 23.43 8.37 -10.24
N SER A 47 23.04 9.22 -11.17
CA SER A 47 22.54 10.57 -10.93
C SER A 47 21.08 10.64 -10.45
N GLY A 48 20.36 9.51 -10.38
CA GLY A 48 18.96 9.44 -9.93
C GLY A 48 18.76 8.44 -8.79
N ALA A 49 17.74 8.67 -7.97
CA ALA A 49 17.37 7.76 -6.88
C ALA A 49 16.60 6.55 -7.41
N TYR A 50 17.13 5.87 -8.39
CA TYR A 50 16.52 4.69 -9.00
C TYR A 50 16.62 3.48 -8.08
N TYR A 51 15.57 2.66 -8.06
CA TYR A 51 15.52 1.37 -7.39
C TYR A 51 14.82 0.35 -8.29
N GLN A 52 15.41 -0.82 -8.46
CA GLN A 52 14.86 -1.85 -9.34
C GLN A 52 13.49 -2.30 -8.85
N ALA A 53 12.56 -2.57 -9.79
CA ALA A 53 11.30 -3.23 -9.47
C ALA A 53 11.61 -4.61 -8.86
N SER A 54 11.14 -4.84 -7.64
CA SER A 54 11.65 -5.89 -6.76
C SER A 54 10.53 -6.73 -6.17
N ILE A 55 10.85 -8.00 -5.89
CA ILE A 55 9.96 -8.92 -5.18
C ILE A 55 10.75 -9.60 -4.06
N LEU A 56 10.23 -9.48 -2.83
CA LEU A 56 10.64 -10.26 -1.68
C LEU A 56 9.61 -11.37 -1.44
N ASP A 57 10.05 -12.62 -1.46
CA ASP A 57 9.23 -13.78 -1.12
C ASP A 57 9.56 -14.29 0.30
N ARG A 58 8.72 -15.15 0.85
CA ARG A 58 8.83 -15.73 2.18
C ARG A 58 8.91 -14.69 3.31
N VAL A 59 8.22 -13.59 3.15
CA VAL A 59 8.10 -12.61 4.23
C VAL A 59 7.19 -13.19 5.32
N THR A 60 7.71 -13.21 6.55
CA THR A 60 7.03 -13.70 7.76
C THR A 60 7.01 -12.62 8.83
N PRO A 61 6.27 -12.77 9.93
CA PRO A 61 6.22 -11.77 11.01
C PRO A 61 7.58 -11.42 11.64
N ASP A 62 8.61 -12.23 11.44
CA ASP A 62 9.95 -11.94 11.95
C ASP A 62 10.81 -11.10 11.00
N VAL A 63 10.25 -10.70 9.85
CA VAL A 63 10.96 -9.99 8.79
C VAL A 63 10.59 -8.50 8.79
N CYS A 64 11.57 -7.62 8.65
CA CYS A 64 11.40 -6.17 8.59
C CYS A 64 10.30 -5.73 7.60
N ALA A 65 10.28 -6.29 6.39
CA ALA A 65 9.28 -6.01 5.35
C ALA A 65 7.85 -6.46 5.69
N TYR A 66 7.61 -7.14 6.81
CA TYR A 66 6.28 -7.45 7.30
C TYR A 66 5.66 -6.28 8.07
N HIS A 67 6.48 -5.56 8.82
CA HIS A 67 6.02 -4.52 9.74
C HIS A 67 6.23 -3.11 9.21
N GLU A 68 7.31 -2.89 8.45
CA GLU A 68 7.67 -1.58 7.94
C GLU A 68 7.09 -1.34 6.54
N GLU A 69 6.67 -0.10 6.27
CA GLU A 69 6.28 0.32 4.93
C GLU A 69 7.51 0.39 4.02
N LEU A 70 7.53 -0.42 2.97
CA LEU A 70 8.53 -0.33 1.90
C LEU A 70 8.15 0.77 0.91
N PHE A 71 8.62 1.99 1.15
CA PHE A 71 8.22 3.13 0.35
C PHE A 71 8.96 3.20 -0.99
N GLY A 72 8.60 2.28 -1.91
CA GLY A 72 9.20 2.17 -3.23
C GLY A 72 8.74 0.92 -4.01
N PRO A 73 9.38 0.61 -5.16
CA PRO A 73 8.94 -0.44 -6.07
C PRO A 73 9.31 -1.85 -5.59
N VAL A 74 8.99 -2.19 -4.36
CA VAL A 74 9.25 -3.51 -3.75
C VAL A 74 7.94 -4.13 -3.29
N ALA A 75 7.62 -5.31 -3.80
CA ALA A 75 6.47 -6.10 -3.39
C ALA A 75 6.89 -7.23 -2.45
N SER A 76 6.22 -7.34 -1.30
CA SER A 76 6.39 -8.44 -0.35
C SER A 76 5.33 -9.51 -0.58
N ILE A 77 5.75 -10.78 -0.68
CA ILE A 77 4.86 -11.92 -0.78
C ILE A 77 4.80 -12.63 0.58
N ILE A 78 3.61 -12.63 1.15
CA ILE A 78 3.29 -13.30 2.42
C ILE A 78 2.32 -14.43 2.10
N ARG A 79 2.61 -15.64 2.56
CA ARG A 79 1.74 -16.80 2.33
C ARG A 79 0.75 -16.95 3.48
N ALA A 80 -0.51 -17.14 3.12
CA ALA A 80 -1.57 -17.48 4.05
C ALA A 80 -1.92 -18.97 3.93
N ALA A 81 -2.30 -19.58 5.03
CA ALA A 81 -2.73 -20.98 5.07
C ALA A 81 -4.12 -21.17 4.46
N ASP A 82 -4.99 -20.20 4.66
CA ASP A 82 -6.37 -20.17 4.16
C ASP A 82 -6.91 -18.73 4.05
N GLU A 83 -8.21 -18.59 3.72
CA GLU A 83 -8.88 -17.29 3.60
C GLU A 83 -8.90 -16.49 4.91
N ALA A 84 -9.15 -17.17 6.03
CA ALA A 84 -9.20 -16.51 7.33
C ALA A 84 -7.83 -16.00 7.75
N ASP A 85 -6.78 -16.77 7.49
CA ASP A 85 -5.40 -16.37 7.74
C ASP A 85 -4.97 -15.23 6.81
N ALA A 86 -5.41 -15.25 5.54
CA ALA A 86 -5.15 -14.14 4.62
C ALA A 86 -5.75 -12.81 5.10
N VAL A 87 -6.98 -12.83 5.62
CA VAL A 87 -7.63 -11.66 6.20
C VAL A 87 -6.92 -11.21 7.48
N ARG A 88 -6.55 -12.16 8.34
CA ARG A 88 -5.77 -11.88 9.56
C ARG A 88 -4.45 -11.18 9.22
N ILE A 89 -3.68 -11.73 8.28
CA ILE A 89 -2.40 -11.15 7.83
C ILE A 89 -2.61 -9.76 7.22
N ALA A 90 -3.62 -9.59 6.37
CA ALA A 90 -3.91 -8.31 5.74
C ALA A 90 -4.28 -7.22 6.76
N ASN A 91 -4.84 -7.60 7.92
CA ASN A 91 -5.20 -6.68 8.99
C ASN A 91 -4.08 -6.50 10.05
N ASP A 92 -3.05 -7.36 10.02
CA ASP A 92 -1.91 -7.33 10.94
C ASP A 92 -0.87 -6.29 10.50
N THR A 93 -1.29 -5.03 10.49
CA THR A 93 -0.48 -3.87 10.12
C THR A 93 -0.97 -2.63 10.86
N GLU A 94 -0.06 -1.71 11.11
CA GLU A 94 -0.37 -0.38 11.67
C GLU A 94 -1.05 0.55 10.65
N PHE A 95 -1.04 0.19 9.37
CA PHE A 95 -1.59 0.99 8.29
C PHE A 95 -2.96 0.47 7.84
N GLY A 96 -3.74 1.34 7.21
CA GLY A 96 -5.06 0.98 6.71
C GLY A 96 -5.59 1.99 5.69
N LEU A 97 -4.79 2.35 4.69
CA LEU A 97 -5.25 3.23 3.62
C LEU A 97 -6.20 2.46 2.69
N GLY A 98 -5.73 1.36 2.14
CA GLY A 98 -6.53 0.59 1.21
C GLY A 98 -6.03 -0.84 1.02
N GLY A 99 -6.94 -1.70 0.56
CA GLY A 99 -6.66 -3.08 0.23
C GLY A 99 -7.39 -3.53 -1.03
N SER A 100 -6.89 -4.59 -1.65
CA SER A 100 -7.49 -5.18 -2.85
C SER A 100 -7.66 -6.68 -2.69
N VAL A 101 -8.81 -7.19 -3.12
CA VAL A 101 -9.12 -8.63 -3.17
C VAL A 101 -9.28 -9.04 -4.62
N TRP A 102 -8.51 -10.03 -5.05
CA TRP A 102 -8.54 -10.54 -6.42
C TRP A 102 -9.13 -11.93 -6.45
N THR A 103 -10.28 -12.09 -7.09
CA THR A 103 -11.00 -13.37 -7.17
C THR A 103 -11.95 -13.38 -8.36
N GLN A 104 -12.25 -14.56 -8.89
CA GLN A 104 -13.28 -14.72 -9.92
C GLN A 104 -14.70 -14.72 -9.32
N ASP A 105 -14.85 -15.01 -8.03
CA ASP A 105 -16.12 -14.96 -7.30
C ASP A 105 -16.28 -13.57 -6.65
N SER A 106 -17.08 -12.71 -7.29
CA SER A 106 -17.32 -11.34 -6.81
C SER A 106 -18.03 -11.30 -5.45
N ALA A 107 -18.91 -12.24 -5.16
CA ALA A 107 -19.59 -12.30 -3.85
C ALA A 107 -18.60 -12.67 -2.74
N ARG A 108 -17.68 -13.59 -3.01
CA ARG A 108 -16.57 -13.90 -2.13
C ARG A 108 -15.66 -12.69 -1.93
N GLY A 109 -15.34 -12.00 -3.02
CA GLY A 109 -14.52 -10.78 -2.99
C GLY A 109 -15.12 -9.70 -2.10
N GLU A 110 -16.42 -9.43 -2.23
CA GLU A 110 -17.14 -8.47 -1.38
C GLU A 110 -17.13 -8.89 0.10
N ARG A 111 -17.39 -10.16 0.38
CA ARG A 111 -17.35 -10.69 1.76
C ARG A 111 -15.98 -10.52 2.41
N ILE A 112 -14.91 -10.77 1.68
CA ILE A 112 -13.54 -10.57 2.17
C ILE A 112 -13.24 -9.08 2.33
N ALA A 113 -13.57 -8.25 1.34
CA ALA A 113 -13.32 -6.81 1.38
C ALA A 113 -13.96 -6.13 2.60
N ARG A 114 -15.14 -6.61 3.04
CA ARG A 114 -15.81 -6.12 4.26
C ARG A 114 -15.08 -6.47 5.55
N GLN A 115 -14.13 -7.41 5.52
CA GLN A 115 -13.34 -7.81 6.68
C GLN A 115 -11.98 -7.10 6.75
N LEU A 116 -11.59 -6.39 5.69
CA LEU A 116 -10.34 -5.63 5.67
C LEU A 116 -10.49 -4.35 6.50
N GLU A 117 -9.57 -4.16 7.43
CA GLU A 117 -9.48 -2.96 8.29
C GLU A 117 -8.76 -1.82 7.57
N CYS A 118 -9.34 -1.35 6.49
CA CYS A 118 -8.81 -0.24 5.70
C CYS A 118 -9.90 0.75 5.31
N GLY A 119 -9.49 1.96 4.93
CA GLY A 119 -10.41 3.01 4.52
C GLY A 119 -11.05 2.77 3.17
N CYS A 120 -10.36 2.07 2.27
CA CYS A 120 -10.80 1.77 0.92
C CYS A 120 -10.53 0.31 0.57
N ALA A 121 -11.56 -0.48 0.22
CA ALA A 121 -11.39 -1.85 -0.23
C ALA A 121 -11.90 -2.00 -1.67
N PHE A 122 -11.10 -2.67 -2.49
CA PHE A 122 -11.38 -2.89 -3.91
C PHE A 122 -11.46 -4.39 -4.21
N VAL A 123 -12.39 -4.78 -5.07
CA VAL A 123 -12.45 -6.14 -5.61
C VAL A 123 -12.08 -6.10 -7.08
N ASN A 124 -11.08 -6.89 -7.48
CA ASN A 124 -10.54 -6.95 -8.83
C ASN A 124 -10.11 -5.57 -9.40
N GLY A 125 -9.59 -4.73 -8.53
CA GLY A 125 -9.11 -3.39 -8.87
C GLY A 125 -7.97 -2.95 -7.96
N LEU A 126 -7.13 -2.06 -8.45
CA LEU A 126 -6.09 -1.41 -7.65
C LEU A 126 -6.70 -0.32 -6.76
N VAL A 127 -6.10 -0.10 -5.59
CA VAL A 127 -6.44 1.05 -4.74
C VAL A 127 -6.14 2.33 -5.50
N LYS A 128 -7.18 3.14 -5.71
CA LYS A 128 -7.08 4.43 -6.40
C LYS A 128 -8.15 5.39 -5.92
N SER A 129 -7.87 6.68 -5.97
CA SER A 129 -8.85 7.72 -5.71
C SER A 129 -9.82 7.89 -6.89
N ASP A 130 -11.10 8.13 -6.57
CA ASP A 130 -12.14 8.50 -7.51
C ASP A 130 -12.90 9.67 -6.89
N PRO A 131 -13.05 10.83 -7.57
CA PRO A 131 -13.69 12.02 -6.98
C PRO A 131 -15.14 11.79 -6.55
N ARG A 132 -15.79 10.73 -7.00
CA ARG A 132 -17.17 10.36 -6.63
C ARG A 132 -17.23 9.56 -5.32
N LEU A 133 -16.14 8.99 -4.87
CA LEU A 133 -16.07 8.08 -3.72
C LEU A 133 -15.23 8.68 -2.59
N PRO A 134 -15.60 8.44 -1.31
CA PRO A 134 -14.77 8.86 -0.20
C PRO A 134 -13.42 8.13 -0.26
N PHE A 135 -12.34 8.85 -0.02
CA PHE A 135 -10.98 8.30 0.03
C PHE A 135 -10.30 8.71 1.34
N GLY A 136 -9.59 7.81 1.96
CA GLY A 136 -8.84 8.06 3.19
C GLY A 136 -8.57 6.78 3.96
N GLY A 137 -7.68 6.87 4.93
CA GLY A 137 -7.21 5.74 5.72
C GLY A 137 -7.89 5.58 7.08
N VAL A 138 -7.51 4.52 7.75
CA VAL A 138 -7.73 4.26 9.18
C VAL A 138 -6.37 3.90 9.80
N LYS A 139 -6.32 3.62 11.08
CA LYS A 139 -5.08 3.34 11.81
C LYS A 139 -4.07 4.50 11.58
N ASN A 140 -2.77 4.20 11.40
CA ASN A 140 -1.73 5.21 11.17
C ASN A 140 -1.77 5.84 9.77
N SER A 141 -2.57 5.31 8.84
CA SER A 141 -2.78 5.91 7.52
C SER A 141 -3.62 7.18 7.55
N GLY A 142 -4.22 7.53 8.69
CA GLY A 142 -4.88 8.80 8.90
C GLY A 142 -6.32 8.68 9.38
N TYR A 143 -7.02 9.81 9.38
CA TYR A 143 -8.42 9.96 9.78
C TYR A 143 -9.15 10.88 8.79
N GLY A 144 -10.48 10.90 8.87
CA GLY A 144 -11.32 11.68 7.95
C GLY A 144 -11.44 11.02 6.57
N ARG A 145 -12.08 11.73 5.68
CA ARG A 145 -12.22 11.31 4.27
C ARG A 145 -12.16 12.53 3.38
N GLU A 146 -11.35 12.43 2.35
CA GLU A 146 -11.35 13.38 1.23
C GLU A 146 -12.25 12.87 0.10
N LEU A 147 -12.45 13.69 -0.90
CA LEU A 147 -13.27 13.43 -2.07
C LEU A 147 -14.75 13.20 -1.74
N SER A 148 -15.57 13.04 -2.76
CA SER A 148 -17.02 12.85 -2.66
C SER A 148 -17.72 13.93 -1.85
N ARG A 149 -18.96 13.66 -1.44
CA ARG A 149 -19.74 14.53 -0.55
C ARG A 149 -19.08 14.66 0.85
N LEU A 150 -18.45 13.60 1.34
CA LEU A 150 -17.80 13.65 2.66
C LEU A 150 -16.63 14.63 2.67
N GLY A 151 -15.75 14.59 1.67
CA GLY A 151 -14.65 15.53 1.54
C GLY A 151 -15.13 17.00 1.44
N MET A 152 -16.25 17.27 0.77
CA MET A 152 -16.80 18.62 0.75
C MET A 152 -17.26 19.09 2.13
N HIS A 153 -17.78 18.20 2.97
CA HIS A 153 -18.22 18.53 4.32
C HIS A 153 -17.06 18.94 5.25
N GLU A 154 -15.83 18.49 4.99
CA GLU A 154 -14.65 18.88 5.77
C GLU A 154 -14.30 20.38 5.66
N PHE A 155 -14.79 21.05 4.60
CA PHE A 155 -14.51 22.47 4.33
C PHE A 155 -15.68 23.40 4.65
N VAL A 156 -16.75 22.92 5.29
CA VAL A 156 -17.93 23.70 5.62
C VAL A 156 -18.28 23.60 7.11
N ASN A 157 -18.90 24.66 7.64
CA ASN A 157 -19.39 24.64 9.00
C ASN A 157 -20.82 24.06 9.05
N ALA A 158 -21.00 22.96 9.76
CA ALA A 158 -22.31 22.43 10.09
C ALA A 158 -22.92 23.23 11.26
N LYS A 159 -23.81 24.19 10.95
CA LYS A 159 -24.44 25.07 11.93
C LYS A 159 -25.84 24.59 12.29
N THR A 160 -26.11 24.37 13.56
CA THR A 160 -27.46 24.13 14.09
C THR A 160 -28.13 25.43 14.42
N ILE A 161 -29.39 25.62 13.98
CA ILE A 161 -30.28 26.70 14.38
C ILE A 161 -31.52 26.07 15.01
N TRP A 162 -31.74 26.41 16.28
CA TRP A 162 -32.90 25.95 17.03
C TRP A 162 -33.81 27.20 17.31
N ILE A 163 -35.07 27.11 16.95
CA ILE A 163 -36.13 28.13 17.27
C ILE A 163 -37.20 27.38 18.06
N LYS A 164 -37.51 27.88 19.29
CA LYS A 164 -38.55 27.31 20.15
C LYS A 164 -39.90 28.04 19.87
#